data_926ee7da0cbec17367922aa44e023720
#
_entry.id   926ee7da0cbec17367922aa44e023720
#
_cell.length_a   1.000
_cell.length_b   1.000
_cell.length_c   1.000
_cell.angle_alpha   90.00
_cell.angle_beta   90.00
_cell.angle_gamma   90.00
#
_symmetry.space_group_name_H-M   'P 1'
#
loop_
_entity.id
_entity.type
_entity.pdbx_description
1 polymer ?
#
loop_
_entity_poly.entity_id
_entity_poly.type
_entity_poly.pdbx_seq_one_letter_code
_entity_poly.pdbx_strand_id
1 'polypeptide(L)'
;MRKPILLSALAVLFGFAATGCHHKIAAATPAPPPPAAAPAPVASISVSPESVERGQTAELTWNTQNATTVSIDGLGTVDASGSKQITAQESTTYRLQAKGDGGATEASARLTVTEPQKKVADLTDEQLFEQNVKDIFFNYDNAEIRSDEEALVNTDAQFLAAHPEMQLLIEGHCDERGSEDYNMALGDSRAKSLRDALVRQGIKADRIKVISYGKEKPFCTTAENESCWSQNRRGHFVLANNQRAGN
;
A
#
# COMPACT_ATOMS: atom_id res chain seq x y z
N MET A 1 32.60 -32.54 39.43
CA MET A 1 33.54 -33.64 39.78
C MET A 1 34.94 -33.20 39.48
N ARG A 2 35.81 -33.32 40.55
CA ARG A 2 37.27 -33.35 40.55
C ARG A 2 38.02 -32.10 40.06
N LYS A 3 38.42 -31.17 40.89
CA LYS A 3 39.52 -31.06 41.91
C LYS A 3 40.96 -31.27 41.37
N PRO A 4 41.91 -30.70 42.06
CA PRO A 4 42.98 -29.80 41.61
C PRO A 4 44.38 -30.47 41.80
N ILE A 5 45.43 -29.81 41.33
CA ILE A 5 46.79 -30.18 41.76
C ILE A 5 47.60 -28.91 42.07
N LEU A 6 47.95 -28.81 43.32
CA LEU A 6 49.06 -28.06 43.94
C LEU A 6 50.39 -28.71 43.62
N LEU A 7 51.46 -27.95 43.61
CA LEU A 7 52.75 -28.22 44.30
C LEU A 7 53.74 -27.14 43.78
N SER A 8 54.26 -26.33 44.62
CA SER A 8 55.25 -26.39 45.66
C SER A 8 56.60 -25.82 45.16
N ALA A 9 56.94 -24.69 45.71
CA ALA A 9 58.18 -24.22 46.36
C ALA A 9 59.53 -24.72 45.88
N LEU A 10 60.46 -23.77 45.61
CA LEU A 10 61.81 -23.82 46.23
C LEU A 10 62.46 -22.43 46.24
N ALA A 11 62.76 -21.94 47.41
CA ALA A 11 63.54 -20.74 47.68
C ALA A 11 65.03 -21.06 47.48
N VAL A 12 65.73 -20.12 46.82
CA VAL A 12 67.24 -20.03 46.99
C VAL A 12 67.59 -18.55 47.21
N LEU A 13 68.00 -18.28 48.42
CA LEU A 13 68.69 -17.06 48.84
C LEU A 13 70.09 -17.02 48.26
N PHE A 14 70.43 -15.95 47.53
CA PHE A 14 71.83 -15.52 47.36
C PHE A 14 71.87 -13.99 47.57
N GLY A 15 72.49 -13.64 48.69
CA GLY A 15 72.83 -12.25 48.98
C GLY A 15 74.11 -11.84 48.20
N PHE A 16 73.99 -10.66 47.58
CA PHE A 16 75.19 -9.91 47.18
C PHE A 16 74.95 -8.47 47.53
N ALA A 17 75.74 -7.97 48.45
CA ALA A 17 75.89 -6.58 48.77
C ALA A 17 76.73 -5.92 47.65
N ALA A 18 76.21 -4.88 47.04
CA ALA A 18 76.94 -3.94 46.21
C ALA A 18 76.52 -2.52 46.51
N THR A 19 77.50 -1.76 46.96
CA THR A 19 77.51 -0.34 47.31
C THR A 19 76.96 0.55 46.19
N GLY A 20 76.03 1.41 46.57
CA GLY A 20 75.31 2.30 45.66
C GLY A 20 76.05 3.53 45.18
N CYS A 21 75.80 3.93 44.01
CA CYS A 21 75.91 5.32 43.56
C CYS A 21 74.56 5.96 43.51
N HIS A 22 74.31 6.91 44.37
CA HIS A 22 73.03 7.72 44.31
C HIS A 22 73.07 8.64 43.10
N HIS A 23 72.50 8.19 41.99
CA HIS A 23 72.07 9.10 40.92
C HIS A 23 70.74 9.72 41.35
N LYS A 24 70.71 11.04 41.59
CA LYS A 24 69.51 11.78 41.69
C LYS A 24 68.83 11.78 40.32
N ILE A 25 67.87 10.90 40.12
CA ILE A 25 66.95 10.98 38.98
C ILE A 25 66.09 12.22 39.21
N ALA A 26 66.31 13.24 38.39
CA ALA A 26 65.37 14.37 38.33
C ALA A 26 63.99 13.81 38.01
N ALA A 27 63.00 14.06 38.89
CA ALA A 27 61.62 13.69 38.64
C ALA A 27 61.16 14.39 37.36
N ALA A 28 60.88 13.61 36.31
CA ALA A 28 60.31 14.12 35.12
C ALA A 28 58.94 14.70 35.48
N THR A 29 58.75 15.96 35.18
CA THR A 29 57.42 16.64 35.32
C THR A 29 56.38 15.83 34.54
N PRO A 30 55.24 15.37 35.14
CA PRO A 30 54.24 14.63 34.39
C PRO A 30 53.76 15.50 33.22
N ALA A 31 53.71 14.88 32.05
CA ALA A 31 53.19 15.52 30.85
C ALA A 31 51.72 15.98 31.13
N PRO A 32 51.34 17.17 30.66
CA PRO A 32 49.97 17.63 30.82
C PRO A 32 49.00 16.59 30.25
N PRO A 33 47.83 16.35 30.91
CA PRO A 33 46.86 15.39 30.39
C PRO A 33 46.47 15.79 28.95
N PRO A 34 46.24 14.81 28.07
CA PRO A 34 45.77 15.11 26.70
C PRO A 34 44.50 15.94 26.75
N PRO A 35 44.30 16.86 25.78
CA PRO A 35 43.09 17.64 25.71
C PRO A 35 41.85 16.72 25.70
N ALA A 36 40.83 17.07 26.45
CA ALA A 36 39.57 16.32 26.44
C ALA A 36 39.06 16.23 25.02
N ALA A 37 38.66 15.02 24.58
CA ALA A 37 38.08 14.81 23.27
C ALA A 37 36.83 15.69 23.09
N ALA A 38 36.69 16.32 21.92
CA ALA A 38 35.52 17.11 21.61
C ALA A 38 34.24 16.25 21.66
N PRO A 39 33.12 16.79 22.16
CA PRO A 39 31.88 16.03 22.23
C PRO A 39 31.38 15.66 20.84
N ALA A 40 30.89 14.44 20.70
CA ALA A 40 30.32 13.94 19.42
C ALA A 40 29.07 14.72 19.02
N PRO A 41 28.84 14.95 17.71
CA PRO A 41 27.64 15.55 17.22
C PRO A 41 26.41 14.69 17.54
N VAL A 42 25.28 15.35 17.84
CA VAL A 42 23.95 14.73 17.99
C VAL A 42 23.05 15.36 16.94
N ALA A 43 22.20 14.53 16.30
CA ALA A 43 21.30 14.98 15.26
C ALA A 43 19.92 14.32 15.40
N SER A 44 18.89 15.09 15.15
CA SER A 44 17.50 14.62 15.01
C SER A 44 16.87 15.29 13.80
N ILE A 45 16.03 14.55 13.11
CA ILE A 45 15.21 15.05 12.01
C ILE A 45 13.85 14.33 12.05
N SER A 46 12.78 15.07 11.79
CA SER A 46 11.41 14.55 11.74
C SER A 46 10.62 15.23 10.64
N VAL A 47 9.58 14.55 10.16
CA VAL A 47 8.63 15.10 9.21
C VAL A 47 7.22 14.95 9.78
N SER A 48 6.43 15.98 9.67
CA SER A 48 5.05 15.98 10.20
C SER A 48 4.09 16.64 9.19
N PRO A 49 3.00 15.96 8.81
CA PRO A 49 2.72 14.54 9.08
C PRO A 49 3.67 13.59 8.29
N GLU A 50 3.86 12.36 8.79
CA GLU A 50 4.73 11.36 8.14
C GLU A 50 4.13 10.77 6.85
N SER A 51 2.82 10.94 6.65
CA SER A 51 2.09 10.52 5.45
C SER A 51 1.16 11.60 5.00
N VAL A 52 1.19 11.91 3.70
CA VAL A 52 0.35 12.92 3.05
C VAL A 52 -0.08 12.45 1.66
N GLU A 53 -1.14 13.03 1.14
CA GLU A 53 -1.51 12.84 -0.27
C GLU A 53 -0.57 13.64 -1.20
N ARG A 54 -0.40 13.16 -2.43
CA ARG A 54 0.40 13.84 -3.44
C ARG A 54 -0.05 15.30 -3.61
N GLY A 55 0.92 16.22 -3.58
CA GLY A 55 0.70 17.65 -3.69
C GLY A 55 0.41 18.36 -2.37
N GLN A 56 0.19 17.64 -1.27
CA GLN A 56 0.05 18.23 0.06
C GLN A 56 1.41 18.60 0.64
N THR A 57 1.39 19.42 1.70
CA THR A 57 2.60 19.88 2.37
C THR A 57 2.83 19.13 3.67
N ALA A 58 4.11 18.89 3.97
CA ALA A 58 4.58 18.42 5.26
C ALA A 58 5.68 19.36 5.77
N GLU A 59 5.88 19.43 7.08
CA GLU A 59 6.94 20.20 7.70
C GLU A 59 8.08 19.26 8.09
N LEU A 60 9.27 19.53 7.57
CA LEU A 60 10.52 18.89 7.96
C LEU A 60 11.17 19.73 9.04
N THR A 61 11.48 19.15 10.20
CA THR A 61 12.11 19.81 11.35
C THR A 61 13.37 19.08 11.74
N TRP A 62 14.45 19.81 12.04
CA TRP A 62 15.72 19.23 12.48
C TRP A 62 16.37 20.02 13.59
N ASN A 63 17.17 19.33 14.36
CA ASN A 63 18.00 19.91 15.42
C ASN A 63 19.30 19.13 15.54
N THR A 64 20.41 19.86 15.71
CA THR A 64 21.74 19.26 15.95
C THR A 64 22.45 19.94 17.11
N GLN A 65 23.36 19.21 17.76
CA GLN A 65 24.24 19.73 18.79
C GLN A 65 25.68 19.32 18.48
N ASN A 66 26.64 20.14 18.84
CA ASN A 66 28.08 19.91 18.63
C ASN A 66 28.46 19.73 17.15
N ALA A 67 27.66 20.22 16.22
CA ALA A 67 27.95 20.17 14.79
C ALA A 67 28.45 21.52 14.30
N THR A 68 29.48 21.49 13.46
CA THR A 68 30.01 22.66 12.74
C THR A 68 29.45 22.76 11.31
N THR A 69 29.02 21.62 10.77
CA THR A 69 28.43 21.56 9.43
C THR A 69 27.24 20.59 9.45
N VAL A 70 26.10 21.03 8.92
CA VAL A 70 24.86 20.23 8.80
C VAL A 70 24.41 20.27 7.36
N SER A 71 24.06 19.12 6.82
CA SER A 71 23.47 19.01 5.47
C SER A 71 22.32 18.02 5.46
N ILE A 72 21.33 18.27 4.62
CA ILE A 72 20.16 17.40 4.42
C ILE A 72 20.07 17.08 2.93
N ASP A 73 19.87 15.80 2.58
CA ASP A 73 19.70 15.37 1.20
C ASP A 73 18.51 16.12 0.57
N GLY A 74 18.72 16.67 -0.62
CA GLY A 74 17.71 17.45 -1.34
C GLY A 74 17.56 18.93 -0.88
N LEU A 75 18.19 19.32 0.25
CA LEU A 75 18.17 20.70 0.75
C LEU A 75 19.54 21.37 0.75
N GLY A 76 20.64 20.56 0.72
CA GLY A 76 22.01 21.05 0.82
C GLY A 76 22.42 21.39 2.26
N THR A 77 23.33 22.35 2.40
CA THR A 77 23.79 22.82 3.74
C THR A 77 22.71 23.66 4.39
N VAL A 78 22.44 23.39 5.67
CA VAL A 78 21.42 24.03 6.48
C VAL A 78 22.00 24.49 7.82
N ASP A 79 21.30 25.34 8.55
CA ASP A 79 21.63 25.75 9.91
C ASP A 79 21.55 24.56 10.89
N ALA A 80 22.16 24.68 12.04
CA ALA A 80 22.18 23.64 13.09
C ALA A 80 20.77 23.19 13.56
N SER A 81 19.78 24.05 13.44
CA SER A 81 18.38 23.73 13.70
C SER A 81 17.48 24.53 12.77
N GLY A 82 16.32 23.99 12.44
CA GLY A 82 15.37 24.68 11.59
C GLY A 82 14.17 23.84 11.24
N SER A 83 13.26 24.45 10.46
CA SER A 83 12.15 23.76 9.81
C SER A 83 11.96 24.26 8.38
N LYS A 84 11.36 23.41 7.53
CA LYS A 84 11.04 23.74 6.15
C LYS A 84 9.78 23.02 5.70
N GLN A 85 8.86 23.77 5.09
CA GLN A 85 7.73 23.17 4.40
C GLN A 85 8.18 22.57 3.07
N ILE A 86 7.75 21.33 2.83
CA ILE A 86 8.01 20.55 1.62
C ILE A 86 6.70 20.15 0.98
N THR A 87 6.58 20.31 -0.33
CA THR A 87 5.44 19.82 -1.10
C THR A 87 5.74 18.40 -1.54
N ALA A 88 4.90 17.46 -1.13
CA ALA A 88 5.09 16.05 -1.31
C ALA A 88 4.66 15.61 -2.73
N GLN A 89 5.60 15.29 -3.61
CA GLN A 89 5.32 14.74 -4.94
C GLN A 89 5.48 13.23 -4.99
N GLU A 90 6.44 12.69 -4.22
CA GLU A 90 6.77 11.28 -4.13
C GLU A 90 7.29 10.94 -2.73
N SER A 91 7.21 9.67 -2.35
CA SER A 91 7.73 9.21 -1.07
C SER A 91 9.25 9.38 -1.02
N THR A 92 9.73 10.15 -0.05
CA THR A 92 11.12 10.57 0.04
C THR A 92 11.67 10.32 1.45
N THR A 93 12.92 9.89 1.54
CA THR A 93 13.66 9.80 2.80
C THR A 93 14.68 10.93 2.85
N TYR A 94 14.51 11.82 3.83
CA TYR A 94 15.45 12.89 4.12
C TYR A 94 16.53 12.39 5.08
N ARG A 95 17.80 12.46 4.69
CA ARG A 95 18.95 12.12 5.51
C ARG A 95 19.65 13.39 5.92
N LEU A 96 19.85 13.55 7.21
CA LEU A 96 20.64 14.62 7.80
C LEU A 96 22.01 14.08 8.19
N GLN A 97 23.07 14.77 7.78
CA GLN A 97 24.45 14.51 8.19
C GLN A 97 24.95 15.71 9.00
N ALA A 98 25.40 15.47 10.20
CA ALA A 98 26.00 16.47 11.08
C ALA A 98 27.45 16.11 11.36
N LYS A 99 28.40 17.03 11.10
CA LYS A 99 29.84 16.89 11.33
C LYS A 99 30.31 17.94 12.32
N GLY A 100 31.19 17.56 13.21
CA GLY A 100 31.83 18.43 14.22
C GLY A 100 33.19 17.89 14.62
N ASP A 101 33.87 18.59 15.52
CA ASP A 101 35.23 18.23 15.97
C ASP A 101 35.26 16.84 16.67
N GLY A 102 34.13 16.39 17.24
CA GLY A 102 34.00 15.07 17.86
C GLY A 102 33.58 13.96 16.92
N GLY A 103 33.49 14.20 15.57
CA GLY A 103 33.12 13.20 14.58
C GLY A 103 31.91 13.58 13.72
N ALA A 104 31.18 12.59 13.26
CA ALA A 104 29.98 12.77 12.44
C ALA A 104 28.84 11.86 12.92
N THR A 105 27.62 12.29 12.70
CA THR A 105 26.40 11.52 12.97
C THR A 105 25.38 11.72 11.85
N GLU A 106 24.49 10.75 11.69
CA GLU A 106 23.40 10.80 10.72
C GLU A 106 22.05 10.56 11.40
N ALA A 107 21.00 11.17 10.85
CA ALA A 107 19.62 10.92 11.21
C ALA A 107 18.75 10.91 9.95
N SER A 108 17.61 10.23 9.96
CA SER A 108 16.73 10.19 8.79
C SER A 108 15.26 10.28 9.19
N ALA A 109 14.45 10.90 8.33
CA ALA A 109 13.01 10.92 8.40
C ALA A 109 12.40 10.56 7.04
N ARG A 110 11.34 9.77 7.04
CA ARG A 110 10.65 9.34 5.82
C ARG A 110 9.30 10.04 5.70
N LEU A 111 9.07 10.67 4.57
CA LEU A 111 7.76 11.13 4.13
C LEU A 111 7.16 10.10 3.18
N THR A 112 5.98 9.58 3.52
CA THR A 112 5.22 8.69 2.65
C THR A 112 4.17 9.50 1.89
N VAL A 113 4.15 9.36 0.57
CA VAL A 113 3.15 10.01 -0.29
C VAL A 113 2.19 8.96 -0.80
N THR A 114 0.91 9.18 -0.53
CA THR A 114 -0.19 8.37 -1.06
C THR A 114 -0.83 9.08 -2.26
N GLU A 115 -1.32 8.31 -3.21
CA GLU A 115 -2.15 8.88 -4.28
C GLU A 115 -3.47 9.37 -3.66
N PRO A 116 -4.01 10.51 -4.12
CA PRO A 116 -5.33 10.95 -3.71
C PRO A 116 -6.35 9.85 -4.02
N GLN A 117 -6.95 9.28 -3.00
CA GLN A 117 -8.08 8.38 -3.22
C GLN A 117 -9.24 9.24 -3.69
N LYS A 118 -9.78 8.93 -4.89
CA LYS A 118 -11.03 9.54 -5.35
C LYS A 118 -12.09 9.20 -4.30
N LYS A 119 -12.55 10.22 -3.57
CA LYS A 119 -13.60 10.01 -2.55
C LYS A 119 -14.82 9.42 -3.23
N VAL A 120 -15.48 8.47 -2.58
CA VAL A 120 -16.72 7.85 -3.09
C VAL A 120 -17.77 8.94 -3.41
N ALA A 121 -17.76 10.05 -2.67
CA ALA A 121 -18.61 11.22 -2.93
C ALA A 121 -18.31 11.93 -4.28
N ASP A 122 -17.15 11.68 -4.90
CA ASP A 122 -16.77 12.27 -6.20
C ASP A 122 -17.08 11.33 -7.38
N LEU A 123 -17.53 10.08 -7.09
CA LEU A 123 -17.96 9.15 -8.14
C LEU A 123 -19.38 9.47 -8.60
N THR A 124 -19.61 9.41 -9.90
CA THR A 124 -20.98 9.41 -10.43
C THR A 124 -21.68 8.08 -10.10
N ASP A 125 -23.00 8.08 -10.10
CA ASP A 125 -23.80 6.84 -9.89
C ASP A 125 -23.37 5.73 -10.85
N GLU A 126 -23.06 6.07 -12.09
CA GLU A 126 -22.57 5.14 -13.10
C GLU A 126 -21.21 4.53 -12.75
N GLN A 127 -20.25 5.37 -12.34
CA GLN A 127 -18.94 4.90 -11.91
C GLN A 127 -19.02 4.04 -10.63
N LEU A 128 -19.90 4.44 -9.73
CA LEU A 128 -20.14 3.69 -8.49
C LEU A 128 -20.78 2.32 -8.80
N PHE A 129 -21.75 2.31 -9.74
CA PHE A 129 -22.39 1.10 -10.20
C PHE A 129 -21.40 0.14 -10.88
N GLU A 130 -20.63 0.60 -11.87
CA GLU A 130 -19.62 -0.21 -12.59
C GLU A 130 -18.55 -0.80 -11.67
N GLN A 131 -18.18 -0.09 -10.59
CA GLN A 131 -17.21 -0.58 -9.62
C GLN A 131 -17.74 -1.70 -8.73
N ASN A 132 -19.05 -1.70 -8.43
CA ASN A 132 -19.62 -2.56 -7.42
C ASN A 132 -20.55 -3.66 -7.96
N VAL A 133 -21.17 -3.47 -9.12
CA VAL A 133 -22.05 -4.47 -9.76
C VAL A 133 -21.29 -5.16 -10.89
N LYS A 134 -21.28 -6.48 -10.90
CA LYS A 134 -20.47 -7.29 -11.80
C LYS A 134 -21.31 -8.23 -12.65
N ASP A 135 -20.83 -8.51 -13.86
CA ASP A 135 -21.44 -9.51 -14.74
C ASP A 135 -21.46 -10.90 -14.08
N ILE A 136 -22.54 -11.63 -14.30
CA ILE A 136 -22.72 -13.00 -13.82
C ILE A 136 -22.64 -13.96 -15.02
N PHE A 137 -21.82 -14.98 -14.89
CA PHE A 137 -21.53 -15.90 -15.98
C PHE A 137 -22.29 -17.22 -15.84
N PHE A 138 -22.61 -17.81 -16.99
CA PHE A 138 -23.41 -19.03 -17.10
C PHE A 138 -22.66 -20.18 -17.76
N ASN A 139 -23.07 -21.40 -17.41
CA ASN A 139 -22.62 -22.59 -18.12
C ASN A 139 -23.20 -22.61 -19.54
N TYR A 140 -22.57 -23.45 -20.38
CA TYR A 140 -23.08 -23.70 -21.72
C TYR A 140 -24.50 -24.25 -21.64
N ASP A 141 -25.36 -23.72 -22.50
CA ASP A 141 -26.75 -24.15 -22.64
C ASP A 141 -27.56 -24.14 -21.35
N ASN A 142 -27.22 -23.24 -20.41
CA ASN A 142 -27.87 -23.15 -19.11
C ASN A 142 -28.17 -21.70 -18.74
N ALA A 143 -29.30 -21.49 -18.05
CA ALA A 143 -29.74 -20.21 -17.47
C ALA A 143 -29.77 -20.25 -15.93
N GLU A 144 -29.34 -21.34 -15.32
CA GLU A 144 -29.18 -21.45 -13.88
C GLU A 144 -27.92 -20.70 -13.43
N ILE A 145 -28.04 -19.92 -12.36
CA ILE A 145 -26.90 -19.22 -11.77
C ILE A 145 -25.95 -20.28 -11.19
N ARG A 146 -24.70 -20.19 -11.55
CA ARG A 146 -23.68 -21.11 -11.08
C ARG A 146 -23.44 -20.93 -9.59
N SER A 147 -23.14 -21.99 -8.86
CA SER A 147 -22.89 -21.94 -7.43
C SER A 147 -21.70 -21.07 -7.03
N ASP A 148 -20.69 -20.95 -7.92
CA ASP A 148 -19.54 -20.06 -7.71
C ASP A 148 -19.88 -18.57 -7.99
N GLU A 149 -20.98 -18.26 -8.66
CA GLU A 149 -21.47 -16.91 -8.92
C GLU A 149 -22.48 -16.42 -7.85
N GLU A 150 -23.04 -17.30 -7.03
CA GLU A 150 -24.05 -16.94 -6.02
C GLU A 150 -23.54 -15.89 -5.01
N ALA A 151 -22.27 -15.98 -4.61
CA ALA A 151 -21.66 -15.01 -3.71
C ALA A 151 -21.58 -13.62 -4.34
N LEU A 152 -21.34 -13.55 -5.65
CA LEU A 152 -21.27 -12.31 -6.39
C LEU A 152 -22.68 -11.69 -6.53
N VAL A 153 -23.70 -12.49 -6.88
CA VAL A 153 -25.10 -12.05 -6.89
C VAL A 153 -25.53 -11.46 -5.54
N ASN A 154 -25.10 -12.09 -4.42
CA ASN A 154 -25.39 -11.57 -3.08
C ASN A 154 -24.69 -10.23 -2.81
N THR A 155 -23.44 -10.07 -3.28
CA THR A 155 -22.69 -8.81 -3.14
C THR A 155 -23.36 -7.70 -3.95
N ASP A 156 -23.73 -7.98 -5.20
CA ASP A 156 -24.44 -7.04 -6.07
C ASP A 156 -25.79 -6.62 -5.45
N ALA A 157 -26.53 -7.58 -4.90
CA ALA A 157 -27.80 -7.29 -4.22
C ALA A 157 -27.61 -6.40 -2.99
N GLN A 158 -26.56 -6.60 -2.18
CA GLN A 158 -26.27 -5.75 -1.02
C GLN A 158 -25.98 -4.32 -1.45
N PHE A 159 -25.16 -4.15 -2.49
CA PHE A 159 -24.89 -2.83 -3.05
C PHE A 159 -26.17 -2.15 -3.54
N LEU A 160 -27.00 -2.86 -4.32
CA LEU A 160 -28.24 -2.36 -4.87
C LEU A 160 -29.31 -2.06 -3.80
N ALA A 161 -29.29 -2.76 -2.67
CA ALA A 161 -30.15 -2.48 -1.52
C ALA A 161 -29.76 -1.17 -0.81
N ALA A 162 -28.45 -0.85 -0.78
CA ALA A 162 -27.92 0.40 -0.24
C ALA A 162 -28.18 1.61 -1.17
N HIS A 163 -28.49 1.35 -2.47
CA HIS A 163 -28.75 2.36 -3.49
C HIS A 163 -30.15 2.19 -4.10
N PRO A 164 -31.25 2.49 -3.35
CA PRO A 164 -32.62 2.25 -3.79
C PRO A 164 -33.08 3.13 -4.98
N GLU A 165 -32.38 4.19 -5.28
CA GLU A 165 -32.61 5.11 -6.41
C GLU A 165 -32.19 4.52 -7.76
N MET A 166 -31.26 3.56 -7.77
CA MET A 166 -30.72 2.99 -9.00
C MET A 166 -31.74 2.06 -9.66
N GLN A 167 -31.99 2.30 -10.95
CA GLN A 167 -32.82 1.46 -11.82
C GLN A 167 -31.92 0.59 -12.68
N LEU A 168 -32.30 -0.64 -12.94
CA LEU A 168 -31.45 -1.64 -13.60
C LEU A 168 -32.06 -2.10 -14.92
N LEU A 169 -31.17 -2.37 -15.88
CA LEU A 169 -31.44 -3.20 -17.03
C LEU A 169 -30.49 -4.40 -16.95
N ILE A 170 -31.02 -5.61 -17.02
CA ILE A 170 -30.23 -6.84 -17.11
C ILE A 170 -30.30 -7.32 -18.56
N GLU A 171 -29.15 -7.40 -19.20
CA GLU A 171 -28.97 -7.87 -20.57
C GLU A 171 -28.51 -9.32 -20.57
N GLY A 172 -29.28 -10.21 -21.18
CA GLY A 172 -28.92 -11.63 -21.31
C GLY A 172 -28.19 -11.91 -22.61
N HIS A 173 -27.02 -12.53 -22.50
CA HIS A 173 -26.15 -12.83 -23.63
C HIS A 173 -25.82 -14.32 -23.73
N CYS A 174 -25.52 -14.77 -24.94
CA CYS A 174 -25.10 -16.12 -25.27
C CYS A 174 -23.83 -16.10 -26.12
N ASP A 175 -23.16 -17.26 -26.20
CA ASP A 175 -22.12 -17.46 -27.20
C ASP A 175 -22.76 -17.70 -28.59
N GLU A 176 -21.95 -17.71 -29.65
CA GLU A 176 -22.41 -17.74 -31.02
C GLU A 176 -23.04 -19.08 -31.47
N ARG A 177 -22.90 -20.16 -30.69
CA ARG A 177 -23.41 -21.49 -31.03
C ARG A 177 -24.94 -21.59 -30.96
N GLY A 178 -25.56 -22.28 -31.86
CA GLY A 178 -27.01 -22.43 -31.93
C GLY A 178 -27.70 -21.41 -32.83
N SER A 179 -29.02 -21.50 -32.96
CA SER A 179 -29.83 -20.58 -33.75
C SER A 179 -30.04 -19.25 -33.00
N GLU A 180 -30.39 -18.22 -33.76
CA GLU A 180 -30.72 -16.88 -33.20
C GLU A 180 -31.91 -16.95 -32.24
N ASP A 181 -33.04 -17.55 -32.70
CA ASP A 181 -34.23 -17.68 -31.88
C ASP A 181 -33.97 -18.42 -30.56
N TYR A 182 -33.19 -19.50 -30.61
CA TYR A 182 -32.81 -20.26 -29.43
C TYR A 182 -31.99 -19.43 -28.46
N ASN A 183 -30.96 -18.73 -28.94
CA ASN A 183 -30.13 -17.88 -28.11
C ASN A 183 -30.88 -16.68 -27.58
N MET A 184 -31.83 -16.13 -28.32
CA MET A 184 -32.70 -15.06 -27.83
C MET A 184 -33.51 -15.53 -26.63
N ALA A 185 -34.11 -16.72 -26.69
CA ALA A 185 -34.88 -17.32 -25.60
C ALA A 185 -34.00 -17.69 -24.39
N LEU A 186 -32.76 -18.21 -24.64
CA LEU A 186 -31.82 -18.57 -23.61
C LEU A 186 -31.29 -17.31 -22.87
N GLY A 187 -30.98 -16.23 -23.61
CA GLY A 187 -30.57 -14.96 -23.04
C GLY A 187 -31.67 -14.35 -22.18
N ASP A 188 -32.92 -14.39 -22.63
CA ASP A 188 -34.08 -13.93 -21.83
C ASP A 188 -34.20 -14.74 -20.53
N SER A 189 -34.03 -16.06 -20.61
CA SER A 189 -34.07 -16.92 -19.41
C SER A 189 -32.95 -16.58 -18.42
N ARG A 190 -31.72 -16.28 -18.90
CA ARG A 190 -30.59 -15.85 -18.06
C ARG A 190 -30.89 -14.52 -17.35
N ALA A 191 -31.35 -13.52 -18.10
CA ALA A 191 -31.71 -12.23 -17.54
C ALA A 191 -32.83 -12.33 -16.48
N LYS A 192 -33.83 -13.19 -16.73
CA LYS A 192 -34.90 -13.46 -15.77
C LYS A 192 -34.40 -14.18 -14.52
N SER A 193 -33.51 -15.16 -14.66
CA SER A 193 -32.90 -15.86 -13.52
C SER A 193 -32.17 -14.89 -12.58
N LEU A 194 -31.42 -13.94 -13.13
CA LEU A 194 -30.75 -12.89 -12.34
C LEU A 194 -31.74 -11.94 -11.70
N ARG A 195 -32.74 -11.46 -12.43
CA ARG A 195 -33.80 -10.63 -11.85
C ARG A 195 -34.45 -11.34 -10.67
N ASP A 196 -34.84 -12.60 -10.84
CA ASP A 196 -35.54 -13.35 -9.81
C ASP A 196 -34.61 -13.63 -8.60
N ALA A 197 -33.30 -13.81 -8.81
CA ALA A 197 -32.32 -13.91 -7.74
C ALA A 197 -32.22 -12.59 -6.94
N LEU A 198 -32.10 -11.45 -7.60
CA LEU A 198 -32.07 -10.14 -6.95
C LEU A 198 -33.37 -9.84 -6.19
N VAL A 199 -34.53 -10.21 -6.76
CA VAL A 199 -35.82 -10.05 -6.09
C VAL A 199 -35.90 -10.91 -4.82
N ARG A 200 -35.40 -12.15 -4.86
CA ARG A 200 -35.30 -13.00 -3.64
C ARG A 200 -34.40 -12.37 -2.57
N GLN A 201 -33.42 -11.56 -2.96
CA GLN A 201 -32.54 -10.79 -2.06
C GLN A 201 -33.15 -9.46 -1.60
N GLY A 202 -34.42 -9.16 -1.99
CA GLY A 202 -35.15 -7.98 -1.53
C GLY A 202 -35.11 -6.77 -2.45
N ILE A 203 -34.49 -6.87 -3.64
CA ILE A 203 -34.56 -5.79 -4.63
C ILE A 203 -35.97 -5.77 -5.25
N LYS A 204 -36.59 -4.58 -5.31
CA LYS A 204 -37.90 -4.45 -5.86
C LYS A 204 -37.94 -4.75 -7.36
N ALA A 205 -38.92 -5.57 -7.80
CA ALA A 205 -39.04 -6.02 -9.19
C ALA A 205 -39.25 -4.87 -10.19
N ASP A 206 -39.88 -3.79 -9.77
CA ASP A 206 -40.16 -2.59 -10.59
C ASP A 206 -38.90 -1.77 -10.90
N ARG A 207 -37.82 -2.02 -10.16
CA ARG A 207 -36.48 -1.45 -10.42
C ARG A 207 -35.70 -2.18 -11.51
N ILE A 208 -36.13 -3.37 -11.92
CA ILE A 208 -35.34 -4.28 -12.76
C ILE A 208 -36.08 -4.53 -14.07
N LYS A 209 -35.50 -4.08 -15.17
CA LYS A 209 -35.89 -4.46 -16.53
C LYS A 209 -34.99 -5.54 -17.05
N VAL A 210 -35.49 -6.37 -17.95
CA VAL A 210 -34.71 -7.41 -18.62
C VAL A 210 -34.81 -7.28 -20.12
N ILE A 211 -33.75 -7.60 -20.84
CA ILE A 211 -33.69 -7.70 -22.28
C ILE A 211 -32.76 -8.84 -22.67
N SER A 212 -33.05 -9.52 -23.75
CA SER A 212 -32.12 -10.48 -24.34
C SER A 212 -31.51 -9.90 -25.61
N TYR A 213 -30.22 -10.09 -25.76
CA TYR A 213 -29.52 -9.91 -27.02
C TYR A 213 -29.10 -11.24 -27.64
N GLY A 214 -29.40 -12.36 -26.97
CA GLY A 214 -28.97 -13.65 -27.46
C GLY A 214 -27.49 -13.67 -27.77
N LYS A 215 -27.14 -14.01 -29.01
CA LYS A 215 -25.78 -13.98 -29.54
C LYS A 215 -25.41 -12.74 -30.35
N GLU A 216 -26.35 -11.78 -30.48
CA GLU A 216 -26.21 -10.65 -31.40
C GLU A 216 -25.22 -9.56 -30.91
N LYS A 217 -24.94 -9.51 -29.61
CA LYS A 217 -24.01 -8.55 -29.02
C LYS A 217 -22.89 -9.30 -28.24
N PRO A 218 -21.96 -9.93 -28.92
CA PRO A 218 -20.88 -10.65 -28.27
C PRO A 218 -19.90 -9.64 -27.61
N PHE A 219 -19.39 -10.01 -26.44
CA PHE A 219 -18.30 -9.28 -25.77
C PHE A 219 -16.93 -9.71 -26.32
N CYS A 220 -16.70 -11.00 -26.42
CA CYS A 220 -15.51 -11.57 -27.00
C CYS A 220 -15.79 -12.03 -28.44
N THR A 221 -14.97 -11.55 -29.39
CA THR A 221 -15.04 -11.89 -30.82
C THR A 221 -13.70 -12.33 -31.40
N THR A 222 -12.70 -12.54 -30.53
CA THR A 222 -11.31 -12.76 -30.96
C THR A 222 -10.98 -14.21 -31.26
N ALA A 223 -11.79 -15.16 -30.80
CA ALA A 223 -11.54 -16.58 -31.00
C ALA A 223 -12.82 -17.41 -30.81
N GLU A 224 -12.97 -18.47 -31.64
CA GLU A 224 -14.05 -19.46 -31.52
C GLU A 224 -13.62 -20.60 -30.57
N ASN A 225 -13.53 -20.31 -29.30
CA ASN A 225 -13.15 -21.28 -28.25
C ASN A 225 -13.78 -20.97 -26.90
N GLU A 226 -13.66 -21.90 -25.97
CA GLU A 226 -14.28 -21.78 -24.63
C GLU A 226 -13.81 -20.54 -23.86
N SER A 227 -12.57 -20.09 -24.04
CA SER A 227 -12.08 -18.88 -23.39
C SER A 227 -12.83 -17.62 -23.82
N CYS A 228 -13.29 -17.54 -25.06
CA CYS A 228 -14.10 -16.45 -25.58
C CYS A 228 -15.59 -16.71 -25.31
N TRP A 229 -16.08 -17.91 -25.55
CA TRP A 229 -17.49 -18.28 -25.35
C TRP A 229 -17.96 -18.09 -23.92
N SER A 230 -17.13 -18.44 -22.93
CA SER A 230 -17.47 -18.24 -21.51
C SER A 230 -17.68 -16.78 -21.15
N GLN A 231 -17.00 -15.84 -21.80
CA GLN A 231 -17.18 -14.41 -21.59
C GLN A 231 -18.49 -13.89 -22.21
N ASN A 232 -18.97 -14.55 -23.28
CA ASN A 232 -20.21 -14.19 -23.94
C ASN A 232 -21.46 -14.72 -23.19
N ARG A 233 -21.33 -15.84 -22.49
CA ARG A 233 -22.42 -16.42 -21.68
C ARG A 233 -22.58 -15.68 -20.36
N ARG A 234 -23.22 -14.49 -20.39
CA ARG A 234 -23.33 -13.64 -19.21
C ARG A 234 -24.70 -12.96 -19.11
N GLY A 235 -25.00 -12.52 -17.90
CA GLY A 235 -25.94 -11.47 -17.64
C GLY A 235 -25.20 -10.20 -17.29
N HIS A 236 -25.36 -9.19 -18.13
CA HIS A 236 -24.71 -7.88 -17.98
C HIS A 236 -25.67 -6.90 -17.33
N PHE A 237 -25.16 -6.15 -16.35
CA PHE A 237 -25.96 -5.15 -15.63
C PHE A 237 -25.66 -3.75 -16.14
N VAL A 238 -26.72 -3.00 -16.45
CA VAL A 238 -26.66 -1.61 -16.91
C VAL A 238 -27.48 -0.73 -15.98
N LEU A 239 -26.95 0.43 -15.61
CA LEU A 239 -27.69 1.45 -14.88
C LEU A 239 -28.69 2.13 -15.83
N ALA A 240 -29.98 1.93 -15.58
CA ALA A 240 -31.04 2.41 -16.48
C ALA A 240 -31.36 3.91 -16.36
N ASN A 241 -30.85 4.59 -15.31
CA ASN A 241 -31.15 6.01 -15.06
C ASN A 241 -30.65 6.94 -16.18
N ASN A 242 -29.63 6.53 -16.95
CA ASN A 242 -29.03 7.32 -18.03
C ASN A 242 -29.76 7.24 -19.38
N GLN A 243 -30.76 6.38 -19.52
CA GLN A 243 -31.50 6.23 -20.80
C GLN A 243 -32.56 7.33 -21.04
N ARG A 244 -32.76 8.27 -20.11
CA ARG A 244 -33.73 9.37 -20.26
C ARG A 244 -33.17 10.66 -20.88
N ALA A 245 -31.87 10.74 -21.13
CA ALA A 245 -31.25 11.98 -21.65
C ALA A 245 -30.98 11.98 -23.15
N GLY A 246 -31.51 11.03 -23.91
CA GLY A 246 -31.30 10.87 -25.36
C GLY A 246 -32.54 10.67 -26.19
N ASN A 247 -33.54 11.57 -26.03
CA ASN A 247 -34.64 11.76 -27.01
C ASN A 247 -34.87 13.23 -27.22
#